data_498300c0228ea90d9b40f1323c11ae7c
#
_entry.id   498300c0228ea90d9b40f1323c11ae7c
#
_cell.length_a   1.000
_cell.length_b   1.000
_cell.length_c   1.000
_cell.angle_alpha   90.00
_cell.angle_beta   90.00
_cell.angle_gamma   90.00
#
_symmetry.space_group_name_H-M   'P 1'
#
loop_
_entity.id
_entity.type
_entity.pdbx_description
1 polymer ?
#
loop_
_entity_poly.entity_id
_entity_poly.type
_entity_poly.pdbx_seq_one_letter_code
_entity_poly.pdbx_strand_id
1 'polypeptide(L)'
;QGWVVFVPHTLPGEKVRARIFRNDKSHSQADLVEVLVPSSDRLEPKCSLFGKCGGCQYQHLSYEKQLAWKTRQVEELLAHMAGVETDVSPAIPSPKQWGYRSKITPHFKRPRDGKIGDIGFLLAGQRSHLVDVPHCPIAMDMNTGRK
;
A
#
# COMPACT_ATOMS: atom_id res chain seq x y z
N GLN A 1 18.24 16.76 -14.77
CA GLN A 1 17.41 15.75 -14.09
C GLN A 1 17.56 15.95 -12.59
N GLY A 2 16.41 16.05 -11.87
CA GLY A 2 16.42 16.27 -10.43
C GLY A 2 16.75 14.99 -9.65
N TRP A 3 17.02 15.16 -8.36
CA TRP A 3 17.22 14.05 -7.43
C TRP A 3 15.91 13.32 -7.16
N VAL A 4 15.89 11.98 -7.23
CA VAL A 4 14.69 11.17 -6.99
C VAL A 4 14.49 10.96 -5.50
N VAL A 5 13.28 11.17 -5.00
CA VAL A 5 12.90 10.88 -3.61
C VAL A 5 11.68 9.96 -3.61
N PHE A 6 11.82 8.77 -3.05
CA PHE A 6 10.72 7.83 -2.88
C PHE A 6 9.95 8.15 -1.60
N VAL A 7 8.68 8.51 -1.76
CA VAL A 7 7.77 8.82 -0.65
C VAL A 7 6.53 7.92 -0.78
N PRO A 8 6.34 6.91 0.08
CA PRO A 8 5.18 6.03 0.00
C PRO A 8 3.88 6.79 0.27
N HIS A 9 2.76 6.26 -0.23
CA HIS A 9 1.40 6.78 -0.03
C HIS A 9 1.16 8.20 -0.57
N THR A 10 1.98 8.65 -1.52
CA THR A 10 1.74 9.90 -2.27
C THR A 10 1.13 9.62 -3.63
N LEU A 11 0.43 10.61 -4.18
CA LEU A 11 -0.16 10.56 -5.52
C LEU A 11 0.43 11.65 -6.41
N PRO A 12 0.42 11.47 -7.73
CA PRO A 12 0.84 12.50 -8.67
C PRO A 12 0.07 13.81 -8.48
N GLY A 13 0.79 14.92 -8.58
CA GLY A 13 0.25 16.28 -8.43
C GLY A 13 0.10 16.75 -6.99
N GLU A 14 0.43 15.93 -5.99
CA GLU A 14 0.36 16.34 -4.60
C GLU A 14 1.56 17.19 -4.19
N LYS A 15 1.31 18.16 -3.31
CA LYS A 15 2.37 18.84 -2.55
C LYS A 15 2.41 18.23 -1.16
N VAL A 16 3.55 17.67 -0.79
CA VAL A 16 3.70 16.94 0.47
C VAL A 16 4.88 17.45 1.29
N ARG A 17 4.80 17.25 2.60
CA ARG A 17 5.95 17.34 3.51
C ARG A 17 6.42 15.92 3.78
N ALA A 18 7.69 15.67 3.50
CA ALA A 18 8.31 14.37 3.71
C ALA A 18 9.58 14.52 4.55
N ARG A 19 9.90 13.46 5.31
CA ARG A 19 11.12 13.37 6.11
C ARG A 19 12.04 12.33 5.50
N ILE A 20 13.17 12.76 4.95
CA ILE A 20 14.20 11.86 4.44
C ILE A 20 14.82 11.12 5.63
N PHE A 21 14.86 9.78 5.53
CA PHE A 21 15.50 8.94 6.52
C PHE A 21 16.68 8.13 5.97
N ARG A 22 16.81 8.07 4.63
CA ARG A 22 17.91 7.37 3.99
C ARG A 22 18.29 8.04 2.67
N ASN A 23 19.60 8.20 2.44
CA ASN A 23 20.18 8.62 1.19
C ASN A 23 21.00 7.46 0.60
N ASP A 24 20.67 7.07 -0.61
CA ASP A 24 21.43 6.12 -1.42
C ASP A 24 22.17 6.87 -2.53
N LYS A 25 22.99 6.19 -3.35
CA LYS A 25 23.83 6.84 -4.38
C LYS A 25 23.03 7.57 -5.47
N SER A 26 21.81 7.11 -5.78
CA SER A 26 21.00 7.62 -6.90
C SER A 26 19.63 8.15 -6.46
N HIS A 27 19.24 7.99 -5.21
CA HIS A 27 17.91 8.38 -4.72
C HIS A 27 17.90 8.54 -3.20
N SER A 28 16.83 9.14 -2.68
CA SER A 28 16.53 9.17 -1.25
C SER A 28 15.23 8.45 -0.95
N GLN A 29 15.10 7.96 0.28
CA GLN A 29 13.87 7.41 0.82
C GLN A 29 13.35 8.30 1.93
N ALA A 30 12.05 8.54 1.94
CA ALA A 30 11.42 9.45 2.90
C ALA A 30 10.09 8.90 3.41
N ASP A 31 9.75 9.27 4.63
CA ASP A 31 8.42 9.08 5.20
C ASP A 31 7.52 10.25 4.79
N LEU A 32 6.28 9.96 4.42
CA LEU A 32 5.25 10.99 4.28
C LEU A 32 4.88 11.52 5.67
N VAL A 33 5.06 12.82 5.89
CA VAL A 33 4.66 13.49 7.13
C VAL A 33 3.27 14.09 6.98
N GLU A 34 3.01 14.76 5.87
CA GLU A 34 1.74 15.47 5.65
C GLU A 34 1.49 15.71 4.16
N VAL A 35 0.24 15.63 3.74
CA VAL A 35 -0.21 16.06 2.42
C VAL A 35 -0.68 17.51 2.54
N LEU A 36 0.07 18.46 1.97
CA LEU A 36 -0.22 19.90 2.03
C LEU A 36 -1.28 20.31 1.01
N VAL A 37 -1.19 19.74 -0.19
CA VAL A 37 -2.17 19.93 -1.26
C VAL A 37 -2.47 18.55 -1.83
N PRO A 38 -3.68 18.02 -1.58
CA PRO A 38 -4.04 16.70 -2.08
C PRO A 38 -4.32 16.70 -3.59
N SER A 39 -4.10 15.55 -4.23
CA SER A 39 -4.60 15.28 -5.57
C SER A 39 -6.12 15.19 -5.57
N SER A 40 -6.76 15.61 -6.67
CA SER A 40 -8.19 15.38 -6.90
C SER A 40 -8.58 13.89 -6.91
N ASP A 41 -7.62 13.00 -7.15
CA ASP A 41 -7.81 11.55 -7.17
C ASP A 41 -7.67 10.91 -5.79
N ARG A 42 -7.30 11.68 -4.76
CA ARG A 42 -7.12 11.17 -3.40
C ARG A 42 -8.46 10.90 -2.72
N LEU A 43 -8.59 9.70 -2.19
CA LEU A 43 -9.75 9.26 -1.41
C LEU A 43 -9.35 9.00 0.04
N GLU A 44 -10.34 9.07 0.93
CA GLU A 44 -10.18 8.59 2.30
C GLU A 44 -10.13 7.06 2.31
N PRO A 45 -9.08 6.44 2.86
CA PRO A 45 -8.95 5.00 2.92
C PRO A 45 -10.06 4.36 3.77
N LYS A 46 -10.67 3.29 3.27
CA LYS A 46 -11.69 2.53 4.02
C LYS A 46 -11.15 1.89 5.31
N CYS A 47 -9.87 1.53 5.33
CA CYS A 47 -9.21 0.91 6.47
C CYS A 47 -8.54 1.97 7.34
N SER A 48 -8.92 2.10 8.60
CA SER A 48 -8.31 3.02 9.58
C SER A 48 -6.83 2.72 9.88
N LEU A 49 -6.35 1.54 9.51
CA LEU A 49 -4.96 1.13 9.66
C LEU A 49 -4.13 1.33 8.38
N PHE A 50 -4.72 1.93 7.32
CA PHE A 50 -3.98 2.25 6.11
C PHE A 50 -2.80 3.20 6.42
N GLY A 51 -1.65 2.95 5.80
CA GLY A 51 -0.41 3.68 6.08
C GLY A 51 0.35 3.20 7.32
N LYS A 52 -0.31 2.49 8.25
CA LYS A 52 0.34 1.81 9.39
C LYS A 52 0.58 0.35 9.10
N CYS A 53 -0.48 -0.38 8.75
CA CYS A 53 -0.39 -1.77 8.34
C CYS A 53 0.28 -1.91 6.97
N GLY A 54 1.30 -2.77 6.85
CA GLY A 54 2.03 -3.01 5.59
C GLY A 54 1.24 -3.83 4.54
N GLY A 55 -0.02 -4.18 4.80
CA GLY A 55 -0.79 -5.06 3.93
C GLY A 55 -1.40 -4.40 2.69
N CYS A 56 -1.57 -3.08 2.68
CA CYS A 56 -2.20 -2.34 1.58
C CYS A 56 -1.42 -1.09 1.22
N GLN A 57 -1.38 -0.75 -0.09
CA GLN A 57 -0.60 0.38 -0.61
C GLN A 57 -1.44 1.46 -1.30
N TYR A 58 -2.66 1.16 -1.78
CA TYR A 58 -3.39 2.02 -2.71
C TYR A 58 -4.83 2.34 -2.30
N GLN A 59 -5.22 2.18 -1.03
CA GLN A 59 -6.59 2.47 -0.60
C GLN A 59 -6.98 3.95 -0.68
N HIS A 60 -6.02 4.84 -0.81
CA HIS A 60 -6.20 6.28 -0.98
C HIS A 60 -6.39 6.71 -2.44
N LEU A 61 -6.55 5.76 -3.37
CA LEU A 61 -6.74 5.98 -4.79
C LEU A 61 -7.96 5.19 -5.27
N SER A 62 -8.81 5.77 -6.12
CA SER A 62 -10.00 5.07 -6.65
C SER A 62 -9.60 3.81 -7.43
N TYR A 63 -10.50 2.83 -7.45
CA TYR A 63 -10.19 1.54 -8.09
C TYR A 63 -9.95 1.67 -9.59
N GLU A 64 -10.70 2.53 -10.27
CA GLU A 64 -10.54 2.85 -11.68
C GLU A 64 -9.14 3.42 -11.96
N LYS A 65 -8.68 4.34 -11.10
CA LYS A 65 -7.33 4.90 -11.20
C LYS A 65 -6.25 3.87 -10.90
N GLN A 66 -6.48 2.96 -9.95
CA GLN A 66 -5.56 1.84 -9.69
C GLN A 66 -5.40 0.95 -10.93
N LEU A 67 -6.48 0.65 -11.66
CA LEU A 67 -6.45 -0.12 -12.90
C LEU A 67 -5.68 0.62 -14.01
N ALA A 68 -5.99 1.91 -14.20
CA ALA A 68 -5.29 2.74 -15.17
C ALA A 68 -3.77 2.82 -14.90
N TRP A 69 -3.38 3.00 -13.64
CA TRP A 69 -1.97 3.00 -13.26
C TRP A 69 -1.29 1.65 -13.49
N LYS A 70 -1.97 0.52 -13.25
CA LYS A 70 -1.40 -0.80 -13.53
C LYS A 70 -1.16 -1.03 -15.01
N THR A 71 -2.08 -0.61 -15.88
CA THR A 71 -1.91 -0.67 -17.32
C THR A 71 -0.69 0.15 -17.75
N ARG A 72 -0.65 1.42 -17.33
CA ARG A 72 0.45 2.33 -17.64
C ARG A 72 1.81 1.83 -17.15
N GLN A 73 1.89 1.23 -15.96
CA GLN A 73 3.13 0.66 -15.44
C GLN A 73 3.65 -0.48 -16.33
N VAL A 74 2.78 -1.29 -16.92
CA VAL A 74 3.19 -2.35 -17.85
C VAL A 74 3.71 -1.74 -19.16
N GLU A 75 3.04 -0.72 -19.70
CA GLU A 75 3.50 0.02 -20.89
C GLU A 75 4.89 0.62 -20.67
N GLU A 76 5.07 1.33 -19.57
CA GLU A 76 6.35 1.95 -19.19
C GLU A 76 7.46 0.90 -19.00
N LEU A 77 7.17 -0.26 -18.41
CA LEU A 77 8.12 -1.35 -18.25
C LEU A 77 8.54 -1.95 -19.59
N LEU A 78 7.59 -2.18 -20.51
CA LEU A 78 7.89 -2.69 -21.86
C LEU A 78 8.76 -1.69 -22.63
N ALA A 79 8.42 -0.42 -22.59
CA ALA A 79 9.18 0.61 -23.27
C ALA A 79 10.61 0.74 -22.70
N HIS A 80 10.75 0.86 -21.37
CA HIS A 80 12.04 1.16 -20.75
C HIS A 80 12.96 -0.05 -20.63
N MET A 81 12.42 -1.25 -20.35
CA MET A 81 13.25 -2.43 -20.12
C MET A 81 13.42 -3.31 -21.36
N ALA A 82 12.40 -3.39 -22.21
CA ALA A 82 12.42 -4.24 -23.41
C ALA A 82 12.60 -3.45 -24.71
N GLY A 83 12.52 -2.10 -24.67
CA GLY A 83 12.54 -1.26 -25.88
C GLY A 83 11.33 -1.49 -26.79
N VAL A 84 10.22 -1.99 -26.25
CA VAL A 84 9.01 -2.31 -27.00
C VAL A 84 7.95 -1.24 -26.70
N GLU A 85 7.62 -0.46 -27.73
CA GLU A 85 6.49 0.46 -27.69
C GLU A 85 5.26 -0.24 -28.24
N THR A 86 4.29 -0.52 -27.38
CA THR A 86 3.03 -1.20 -27.73
C THR A 86 1.91 -0.77 -26.80
N ASP A 87 0.70 -0.75 -27.35
CA ASP A 87 -0.49 -0.54 -26.55
C ASP A 87 -0.77 -1.76 -25.68
N VAL A 88 -0.98 -1.52 -24.39
CA VAL A 88 -1.35 -2.57 -23.43
C VAL A 88 -2.86 -2.50 -23.18
N SER A 89 -3.53 -3.64 -23.32
CA SER A 89 -4.96 -3.71 -23.00
C SER A 89 -5.23 -3.29 -21.55
N PRO A 90 -6.33 -2.57 -21.28
CA PRO A 90 -6.69 -2.17 -19.92
C PRO A 90 -6.72 -3.35 -18.96
N ALA A 91 -6.24 -3.13 -17.74
CA ALA A 91 -6.25 -4.16 -16.70
C ALA A 91 -7.69 -4.64 -16.43
N ILE A 92 -7.90 -5.95 -16.44
CA ILE A 92 -9.21 -6.56 -16.17
C ILE A 92 -9.58 -6.32 -14.71
N PRO A 93 -10.73 -5.68 -14.40
CA PRO A 93 -11.13 -5.41 -13.03
C PRO A 93 -11.51 -6.68 -12.27
N SER A 94 -11.22 -6.71 -10.98
CA SER A 94 -11.76 -7.73 -10.09
C SER A 94 -13.27 -7.49 -9.88
N PRO A 95 -14.09 -8.53 -9.84
CA PRO A 95 -15.52 -8.40 -9.53
C PRO A 95 -15.78 -7.91 -8.09
N LYS A 96 -14.76 -8.03 -7.22
CA LYS A 96 -14.81 -7.54 -5.83
C LYS A 96 -13.60 -6.66 -5.55
N GLN A 97 -13.83 -5.45 -5.07
CA GLN A 97 -12.79 -4.53 -4.61
C GLN A 97 -12.42 -4.79 -3.14
N TRP A 98 -13.37 -5.31 -2.35
CA TRP A 98 -13.26 -5.62 -0.94
C TRP A 98 -13.70 -7.06 -0.68
N GLY A 99 -13.25 -7.64 0.42
CA GLY A 99 -13.61 -9.01 0.76
C GLY A 99 -13.19 -10.05 -0.29
N TYR A 100 -12.15 -9.77 -1.07
CA TYR A 100 -11.71 -10.66 -2.17
C TYR A 100 -10.64 -11.66 -1.74
N ARG A 101 -9.92 -11.37 -0.65
CA ARG A 101 -8.76 -12.16 -0.25
C ARG A 101 -9.18 -13.35 0.61
N SER A 102 -9.18 -14.54 0.01
CA SER A 102 -9.59 -15.79 0.67
C SER A 102 -8.61 -16.28 1.72
N LYS A 103 -7.32 -15.93 1.61
CA LYS A 103 -6.27 -16.31 2.55
C LYS A 103 -5.50 -15.09 3.02
N ILE A 104 -5.49 -14.88 4.33
CA ILE A 104 -4.60 -13.94 5.02
C ILE A 104 -3.76 -14.72 6.03
N THR A 105 -2.54 -14.25 6.28
CA THR A 105 -1.62 -14.90 7.23
C THR A 105 -1.20 -13.86 8.26
N PRO A 106 -2.00 -13.65 9.31
CA PRO A 106 -1.62 -12.75 10.38
C PRO A 106 -0.47 -13.34 11.20
N HIS A 107 0.32 -12.48 11.77
CA HIS A 107 1.38 -12.80 12.70
C HIS A 107 0.91 -12.57 14.13
N PHE A 108 1.55 -13.25 15.08
CA PHE A 108 1.42 -12.99 16.51
C PHE A 108 2.76 -13.27 17.20
N LYS A 109 2.98 -12.62 18.33
CA LYS A 109 4.15 -12.88 19.17
C LYS A 109 3.88 -14.10 20.06
N ARG A 110 4.97 -14.75 20.53
CA ARG A 110 4.84 -15.85 21.49
C ARG A 110 3.98 -15.41 22.69
N PRO A 111 3.05 -16.24 23.15
CA PRO A 111 2.22 -15.94 24.32
C PRO A 111 3.13 -15.63 25.53
N ARG A 112 2.71 -14.66 26.32
CA ARG A 112 3.32 -14.33 27.62
C ARG A 112 2.25 -14.51 28.68
N ASP A 113 2.57 -15.21 29.76
CA ASP A 113 1.65 -15.50 30.88
C ASP A 113 0.32 -16.11 30.39
N GLY A 114 0.38 -17.01 29.40
CA GLY A 114 -0.77 -17.67 28.81
C GLY A 114 -1.65 -16.80 27.93
N LYS A 115 -1.26 -15.52 27.67
CA LYS A 115 -2.04 -14.57 26.86
C LYS A 115 -1.40 -14.33 25.51
N ILE A 116 -2.19 -14.38 24.45
CA ILE A 116 -1.82 -13.92 23.11
C ILE A 116 -2.08 -12.42 23.07
N GLY A 117 -1.04 -11.65 22.69
CA GLY A 117 -1.15 -10.21 22.47
C GLY A 117 -1.74 -9.86 21.10
N ASP A 118 -1.16 -8.86 20.46
CA ASP A 118 -1.57 -8.38 19.14
C ASP A 118 -1.54 -9.50 18.10
N ILE A 119 -2.58 -9.55 17.26
CA ILE A 119 -2.68 -10.43 16.10
C ILE A 119 -2.91 -9.55 14.87
N GLY A 120 -2.02 -9.63 13.89
CA GLY A 120 -2.17 -8.79 12.70
C GLY A 120 -1.00 -8.85 11.74
N PHE A 121 -0.63 -7.72 11.18
CA PHE A 121 0.40 -7.64 10.16
C PHE A 121 1.54 -6.73 10.58
N LEU A 122 2.68 -6.85 9.90
CA LEU A 122 3.83 -6.01 10.17
C LEU A 122 3.54 -4.55 9.82
N LEU A 123 4.12 -3.64 10.59
CA LEU A 123 4.08 -2.21 10.34
C LEU A 123 4.73 -1.93 8.96
N ALA A 124 4.16 -1.00 8.21
CA ALA A 124 4.68 -0.61 6.90
C ALA A 124 6.16 -0.20 7.00
N GLY A 125 6.99 -0.76 6.12
CA GLY A 125 8.44 -0.51 6.09
C GLY A 125 9.24 -1.18 7.22
N GLN A 126 8.64 -1.98 8.10
CA GLN A 126 9.31 -2.64 9.22
C GLN A 126 9.05 -4.14 9.25
N ARG A 127 10.04 -4.91 9.76
CA ARG A 127 9.96 -6.38 9.84
C ARG A 127 9.78 -6.92 11.28
N SER A 128 9.74 -6.05 12.27
CA SER A 128 9.74 -6.46 13.69
C SER A 128 8.57 -5.95 14.50
N HIS A 129 7.87 -4.93 14.01
CA HIS A 129 6.74 -4.35 14.72
C HIS A 129 5.42 -4.86 14.15
N LEU A 130 4.55 -5.32 15.03
CA LEU A 130 3.25 -5.86 14.70
C LEU A 130 2.17 -4.80 14.96
N VAL A 131 1.27 -4.66 14.00
CA VAL A 131 0.05 -3.85 14.11
C VAL A 131 -1.10 -4.80 14.40
N ASP A 132 -1.83 -4.58 15.48
CA ASP A 132 -3.05 -5.34 15.77
C ASP A 132 -4.12 -5.01 14.74
N VAL A 133 -4.68 -6.05 14.09
CA VAL A 133 -5.66 -5.92 13.00
C VAL A 133 -6.91 -6.73 13.35
N PRO A 134 -7.83 -6.14 14.12
CA PRO A 134 -9.07 -6.83 14.51
C PRO A 134 -9.99 -7.09 13.32
N HIS A 135 -9.94 -6.27 12.29
CA HIS A 135 -10.73 -6.38 11.07
C HIS A 135 -9.92 -5.96 9.86
N CYS A 136 -10.01 -6.74 8.78
CA CYS A 136 -9.31 -6.47 7.51
C CYS A 136 -10.34 -6.36 6.37
N PRO A 137 -10.58 -5.16 5.79
CA PRO A 137 -11.61 -4.97 4.76
C PRO A 137 -11.39 -5.74 3.46
N ILE A 138 -10.15 -6.16 3.16
CA ILE A 138 -9.86 -6.94 1.95
C ILE A 138 -10.01 -8.45 2.17
N ALA A 139 -10.00 -8.92 3.42
CA ALA A 139 -10.23 -10.32 3.71
C ALA A 139 -11.71 -10.68 3.45
N MET A 140 -11.95 -11.88 2.93
CA MET A 140 -13.31 -12.45 2.96
C MET A 140 -13.78 -12.51 4.40
N ASP A 141 -15.10 -12.43 4.62
CA ASP A 141 -15.71 -12.55 5.95
C ASP A 141 -15.36 -13.90 6.57
N MET A 142 -14.15 -13.99 7.03
CA MET A 142 -13.71 -15.05 7.92
C MET A 142 -13.84 -14.49 9.33
N ASN A 143 -14.75 -15.02 10.08
CA ASN A 143 -14.77 -14.89 11.52
C ASN A 143 -13.32 -15.10 11.99
N THR A 144 -12.65 -14.06 12.43
CA THR A 144 -11.23 -14.14 12.84
C THR A 144 -11.02 -14.99 14.09
N GLY A 145 -12.05 -15.77 14.48
CA GLY A 145 -12.00 -16.71 15.59
C GLY A 145 -11.83 -16.08 16.98
N ARG A 146 -11.90 -14.75 17.07
CA ARG A 146 -11.97 -14.07 18.37
C ARG A 146 -13.39 -14.25 18.91
N LYS A 147 -13.59 -15.24 19.77
CA LYS A 147 -14.67 -15.30 20.74
C LYS A 147 -14.21 -14.66 22.04
#